data_b2775f9a873cbc180fe000e1a424eadc
#
_entry.id   b2775f9a873cbc180fe000e1a424eadc
#
_cell.length_a   1.000
_cell.length_b   1.000
_cell.length_c   1.000
_cell.angle_alpha   90.00
_cell.angle_beta   90.00
_cell.angle_gamma   90.00
#
_symmetry.space_group_name_H-M   'P 1'
#
loop_
_entity.id
_entity.type
_entity.pdbx_description
1 polymer ?
#
loop_
_entity_poly.entity_id
_entity_poly.type
_entity_poly.pdbx_seq_one_letter_code
_entity_poly.pdbx_strand_id
1 'polypeptide(L)'
;MKILTYFLTFFLFFSPIAAKEFRIDFSNEGMKILKKKGFGKKTTYTNGKDDKGYYLKAVADSGATGLGVEINNKELLEEMPFLNVTFKIEQDFTNIDQTTKDGHDWAARVMIGHGKKIGSKLLSLSHSSFLDEGFLQQSPWTKGSRDYVISNDKSGEWHTRKVNVKELLEKTHNISFTNFLAVFSDSNNSKQKIIAYYRDIYFSDN
;
A
#
# COMPACT_ATOMS: atom_id res chain seq x y z
N MET A 1 17.03 -59.63 37.96
CA MET A 1 15.84 -59.00 37.35
C MET A 1 16.22 -57.55 36.98
N LYS A 2 16.48 -57.28 35.66
CA LYS A 2 16.87 -55.92 35.18
C LYS A 2 15.61 -55.25 34.65
N ILE A 3 15.24 -54.13 35.30
CA ILE A 3 14.10 -53.28 34.86
C ILE A 3 14.64 -52.34 33.80
N LEU A 4 14.14 -52.51 32.58
CA LEU A 4 14.45 -51.63 31.43
C LEU A 4 13.41 -50.50 31.39
N THR A 5 13.83 -49.28 31.77
CA THR A 5 12.98 -48.10 31.77
C THR A 5 13.03 -47.49 30.35
N TYR A 6 11.95 -47.53 29.61
CA TYR A 6 11.82 -46.83 28.33
C TYR A 6 11.45 -45.39 28.57
N PHE A 7 12.35 -44.49 28.20
CA PHE A 7 12.05 -43.05 28.10
C PHE A 7 11.35 -42.79 26.76
N LEU A 8 10.05 -42.51 26.81
CA LEU A 8 9.27 -42.08 25.64
C LEU A 8 9.48 -40.57 25.42
N THR A 9 10.34 -40.21 24.48
CA THR A 9 10.58 -38.81 24.14
C THR A 9 9.43 -38.35 23.20
N PHE A 10 8.56 -37.52 23.75
CA PHE A 10 7.45 -36.90 23.00
C PHE A 10 8.01 -35.71 22.22
N PHE A 11 8.25 -35.89 20.92
CA PHE A 11 8.56 -34.80 19.99
C PHE A 11 7.27 -34.03 19.67
N LEU A 12 7.08 -32.88 20.29
CA LEU A 12 6.06 -31.90 19.91
C LEU A 12 6.50 -31.27 18.57
N PHE A 13 5.93 -31.73 17.48
CA PHE A 13 6.03 -31.01 16.20
C PHE A 13 5.20 -29.75 16.27
N PHE A 14 5.83 -28.63 16.56
CA PHE A 14 5.24 -27.31 16.28
C PHE A 14 5.23 -27.13 14.77
N SER A 15 4.10 -27.39 14.11
CA SER A 15 3.90 -26.90 12.75
C SER A 15 3.85 -25.36 12.83
N PRO A 16 4.66 -24.64 12.07
CA PRO A 16 4.51 -23.19 12.01
C PRO A 16 3.09 -22.88 11.51
N ILE A 17 2.31 -22.21 12.33
CA ILE A 17 1.02 -21.65 11.90
C ILE A 17 1.40 -20.64 10.82
N ALA A 18 1.01 -20.90 9.57
CA ALA A 18 1.20 -19.96 8.49
C ALA A 18 0.50 -18.65 8.90
N ALA A 19 1.25 -17.56 9.00
CA ALA A 19 0.71 -16.25 9.32
C ALA A 19 -0.41 -15.93 8.31
N LYS A 20 -1.57 -15.51 8.79
CA LYS A 20 -2.64 -15.03 7.92
C LYS A 20 -2.12 -13.82 7.16
N GLU A 21 -2.32 -13.79 5.86
CA GLU A 21 -1.88 -12.72 5.00
C GLU A 21 -2.97 -12.36 4.00
N PHE A 22 -3.23 -11.06 3.85
CA PHE A 22 -4.07 -10.53 2.78
C PHE A 22 -3.20 -9.63 1.91
N ARG A 23 -2.98 -9.98 0.64
CA ARG A 23 -2.09 -9.27 -0.27
C ARG A 23 -2.71 -8.87 -1.59
N ILE A 24 -2.13 -7.88 -2.26
CA ILE A 24 -2.36 -7.65 -3.69
C ILE A 24 -1.47 -8.61 -4.47
N ASP A 25 -2.09 -9.39 -5.35
CA ASP A 25 -1.39 -10.27 -6.29
C ASP A 25 -1.15 -9.54 -7.62
N PHE A 26 0.13 -9.35 -7.97
CA PHE A 26 0.55 -8.76 -9.24
C PHE A 26 0.90 -9.80 -10.33
N SER A 27 0.62 -11.09 -10.10
CA SER A 27 0.70 -12.10 -11.15
C SER A 27 -0.28 -11.81 -12.30
N ASN A 28 -0.14 -12.51 -13.41
CA ASN A 28 -1.07 -12.39 -14.54
C ASN A 28 -2.52 -12.69 -14.14
N GLU A 29 -2.74 -13.64 -13.23
CA GLU A 29 -4.07 -13.95 -12.72
C GLU A 29 -4.57 -12.89 -11.75
N GLY A 30 -3.71 -12.42 -10.84
CA GLY A 30 -4.04 -11.35 -9.91
C GLY A 30 -4.41 -10.05 -10.63
N MET A 31 -3.72 -9.71 -11.71
CA MET A 31 -4.01 -8.50 -12.51
C MET A 31 -5.42 -8.51 -13.13
N LYS A 32 -6.01 -9.68 -13.37
CA LYS A 32 -7.40 -9.78 -13.88
C LYS A 32 -8.45 -9.40 -12.84
N ILE A 33 -8.10 -9.53 -11.55
CA ILE A 33 -8.99 -9.26 -10.42
C ILE A 33 -8.95 -7.76 -10.05
N LEU A 34 -7.82 -7.09 -10.30
CA LEU A 34 -7.62 -5.70 -9.94
C LEU A 34 -8.56 -4.78 -10.72
N LYS A 35 -9.32 -3.97 -9.99
CA LYS A 35 -10.23 -2.98 -10.56
C LYS A 35 -9.58 -1.62 -10.64
N LYS A 36 -9.78 -0.93 -11.77
CA LYS A 36 -9.36 0.47 -11.91
C LYS A 36 -10.13 1.36 -10.94
N LYS A 37 -9.40 2.27 -10.31
CA LYS A 37 -9.91 3.29 -9.39
C LYS A 37 -9.49 4.67 -9.89
N GLY A 38 -10.23 5.71 -9.52
CA GLY A 38 -9.93 7.09 -9.93
C GLY A 38 -10.63 7.51 -11.24
N PHE A 39 -10.27 8.68 -11.73
CA PHE A 39 -10.89 9.35 -12.89
C PHE A 39 -9.85 10.14 -13.71
N GLY A 40 -10.24 10.57 -14.92
CA GLY A 40 -9.36 11.35 -15.78
C GLY A 40 -8.44 10.48 -16.67
N LYS A 41 -7.28 11.03 -17.04
CA LYS A 41 -6.28 10.33 -17.86
C LYS A 41 -5.72 9.14 -17.07
N LYS A 42 -5.55 8.03 -17.76
CA LYS A 42 -5.15 6.78 -17.13
C LYS A 42 -3.64 6.74 -16.88
N THR A 43 -3.25 6.32 -15.68
CA THR A 43 -1.93 5.78 -15.41
C THR A 43 -1.83 4.40 -16.07
N THR A 44 -0.72 4.13 -16.74
CA THR A 44 -0.47 2.82 -17.34
C THR A 44 0.15 1.89 -16.30
N TYR A 45 -0.49 0.74 -16.10
CA TYR A 45 -0.02 -0.30 -15.18
C TYR A 45 0.30 -1.56 -15.97
N THR A 46 1.52 -2.07 -15.77
CA THR A 46 1.99 -3.34 -16.36
C THR A 46 2.66 -4.16 -15.28
N ASN A 47 2.38 -5.46 -15.23
CA ASN A 47 3.12 -6.34 -14.35
C ASN A 47 4.38 -6.89 -15.03
N GLY A 48 5.35 -7.26 -14.22
CA GLY A 48 6.56 -7.94 -14.61
C GLY A 48 6.99 -8.94 -13.55
N LYS A 49 8.03 -9.68 -13.81
CA LYS A 49 8.60 -10.67 -12.89
C LYS A 49 10.12 -10.62 -12.94
N ASP A 50 10.75 -10.66 -11.77
CA ASP A 50 12.19 -10.83 -11.59
C ASP A 50 12.48 -12.02 -10.66
N ASP A 51 13.71 -12.16 -10.20
CA ASP A 51 14.15 -13.21 -9.26
C ASP A 51 13.44 -13.17 -7.90
N LYS A 52 12.93 -12.00 -7.50
CA LYS A 52 12.18 -11.79 -6.24
C LYS A 52 10.67 -11.93 -6.38
N GLY A 53 10.15 -12.19 -7.59
CA GLY A 53 8.73 -12.40 -7.83
C GLY A 53 8.07 -11.35 -8.73
N TYR A 54 6.75 -11.27 -8.66
CA TYR A 54 5.97 -10.33 -9.46
C TYR A 54 6.03 -8.91 -8.89
N TYR A 55 6.05 -7.94 -9.80
CA TYR A 55 5.93 -6.52 -9.48
C TYR A 55 4.94 -5.83 -10.43
N LEU A 56 4.46 -4.67 -10.04
CA LEU A 56 3.66 -3.77 -10.87
C LEU A 56 4.49 -2.54 -11.20
N LYS A 57 4.64 -2.22 -12.49
CA LYS A 57 5.16 -0.94 -12.99
C LYS A 57 4.00 0.02 -13.25
N ALA A 58 4.10 1.22 -12.71
CA ALA A 58 3.17 2.33 -12.93
C ALA A 58 3.88 3.45 -13.71
N VAL A 59 3.30 3.87 -14.81
CA VAL A 59 3.75 5.04 -15.58
C VAL A 59 2.60 6.03 -15.62
N ALA A 60 2.72 7.12 -14.87
CA ALA A 60 1.79 8.24 -14.93
C ALA A 60 2.42 9.38 -15.76
N ASP A 61 1.72 9.78 -16.79
CA ASP A 61 2.01 10.93 -17.63
C ASP A 61 0.73 11.76 -17.70
N SER A 62 0.59 12.67 -16.75
CA SER A 62 -0.68 13.37 -16.43
C SER A 62 -1.82 12.41 -16.06
N GLY A 63 -1.49 11.22 -15.55
CA GLY A 63 -2.43 10.19 -15.17
C GLY A 63 -2.93 10.35 -13.73
N ALA A 64 -4.14 9.83 -13.43
CA ALA A 64 -4.75 9.89 -12.10
C ALA A 64 -5.61 8.66 -11.77
N THR A 65 -5.15 7.49 -12.16
CA THR A 65 -5.87 6.24 -11.86
C THR A 65 -5.00 5.26 -11.11
N GLY A 66 -5.63 4.41 -10.31
CA GLY A 66 -5.00 3.33 -9.56
C GLY A 66 -5.60 1.97 -9.90
N LEU A 67 -5.03 0.94 -9.30
CA LEU A 67 -5.53 -0.43 -9.30
C LEU A 67 -5.77 -0.90 -7.87
N GLY A 68 -6.87 -1.61 -7.63
CA GLY A 68 -7.16 -2.08 -6.28
C GLY A 68 -8.15 -3.22 -6.20
N VAL A 69 -8.24 -3.77 -5.00
CA VAL A 69 -9.18 -4.82 -4.61
C VAL A 69 -10.17 -4.31 -3.58
N GLU A 70 -11.35 -4.90 -3.56
CA GLU A 70 -12.33 -4.71 -2.49
C GLU A 70 -12.03 -5.67 -1.34
N ILE A 71 -12.25 -5.18 -0.11
CA ILE A 71 -12.06 -5.94 1.11
C ILE A 71 -13.44 -6.09 1.77
N ASN A 72 -13.89 -7.34 1.89
CA ASN A 72 -15.19 -7.66 2.50
C ASN A 72 -15.07 -8.09 3.96
N ASN A 73 -13.84 -8.34 4.46
CA ASN A 73 -13.58 -8.65 5.86
C ASN A 73 -13.47 -7.37 6.67
N LYS A 74 -14.47 -7.06 7.50
CA LYS A 74 -14.47 -5.88 8.37
C LYS A 74 -13.52 -6.02 9.57
N GLU A 75 -13.17 -7.23 9.93
CA GLU A 75 -12.28 -7.55 11.06
C GLU A 75 -10.81 -7.65 10.63
N LEU A 76 -10.52 -7.42 9.34
CA LEU A 76 -9.15 -7.54 8.79
C LEU A 76 -8.12 -6.78 9.63
N LEU A 77 -8.41 -5.54 10.01
CA LEU A 77 -7.46 -4.71 10.76
C LEU A 77 -7.39 -5.07 12.25
N GLU A 78 -8.37 -5.80 12.80
CA GLU A 78 -8.26 -6.38 14.13
C GLU A 78 -7.28 -7.56 14.15
N GLU A 79 -7.28 -8.37 13.08
CA GLU A 79 -6.40 -9.52 12.94
C GLU A 79 -5.03 -9.14 12.37
N MET A 80 -4.98 -8.17 11.46
CA MET A 80 -3.79 -7.76 10.71
C MET A 80 -3.68 -6.23 10.63
N PRO A 81 -3.25 -5.56 11.73
CA PRO A 81 -3.25 -4.10 11.82
C PRO A 81 -2.16 -3.42 11.00
N PHE A 82 -1.15 -4.17 10.56
CA PHE A 82 -0.03 -3.62 9.82
C PHE A 82 -0.21 -3.80 8.31
N LEU A 83 0.15 -2.76 7.55
CA LEU A 83 0.29 -2.83 6.10
C LEU A 83 1.76 -2.71 5.73
N ASN A 84 2.25 -3.72 5.03
CA ASN A 84 3.57 -3.74 4.44
C ASN A 84 3.47 -3.24 3.01
N VAL A 85 4.35 -2.31 2.64
CA VAL A 85 4.36 -1.69 1.31
C VAL A 85 5.79 -1.67 0.80
N THR A 86 6.05 -2.38 -0.29
CA THR A 86 7.34 -2.36 -0.99
C THR A 86 7.18 -1.63 -2.31
N PHE A 87 8.00 -0.62 -2.53
CA PHE A 87 8.00 0.17 -3.75
C PHE A 87 9.40 0.65 -4.13
N LYS A 88 9.51 1.15 -5.36
CA LYS A 88 10.71 1.77 -5.91
C LYS A 88 10.29 2.92 -6.82
N ILE A 89 11.00 4.03 -6.78
CA ILE A 89 10.80 5.18 -7.66
C ILE A 89 11.94 5.21 -8.69
N GLU A 90 11.60 5.05 -9.96
CA GLU A 90 12.58 5.16 -11.07
C GLU A 90 12.63 6.58 -11.60
N GLN A 91 11.48 7.26 -11.67
CA GLN A 91 11.38 8.65 -12.08
C GLN A 91 10.40 9.36 -11.17
N ASP A 92 10.88 10.36 -10.45
CA ASP A 92 10.10 11.17 -9.51
C ASP A 92 9.82 12.57 -10.07
N PHE A 93 9.06 13.35 -9.34
CA PHE A 93 8.77 14.75 -9.62
C PHE A 93 9.99 15.64 -9.42
N THR A 94 9.97 16.77 -10.09
CA THR A 94 10.90 17.87 -9.84
C THR A 94 10.11 19.11 -9.44
N ASN A 95 10.51 19.74 -8.35
CA ASN A 95 10.03 21.06 -7.91
C ASN A 95 8.50 21.19 -7.83
N ILE A 96 7.84 20.32 -7.07
CA ILE A 96 6.41 20.42 -6.76
C ILE A 96 6.19 20.68 -5.26
N ASP A 97 5.09 21.35 -4.91
CA ASP A 97 4.62 21.48 -3.54
C ASP A 97 3.38 20.58 -3.34
N GLN A 98 3.61 19.41 -2.76
CA GLN A 98 2.57 18.39 -2.53
C GLN A 98 1.53 18.81 -1.48
N THR A 99 1.72 19.94 -0.79
CA THR A 99 0.74 20.48 0.16
C THR A 99 -0.34 21.32 -0.53
N THR A 100 -0.11 21.73 -1.77
CA THR A 100 -1.03 22.57 -2.57
C THR A 100 -1.85 21.72 -3.52
N LYS A 101 -2.94 22.27 -4.07
CA LYS A 101 -3.73 21.58 -5.11
C LYS A 101 -2.94 21.31 -6.38
N ASP A 102 -2.13 22.27 -6.81
CA ASP A 102 -1.42 22.19 -8.08
C ASP A 102 -0.25 21.20 -8.04
N GLY A 103 0.32 20.95 -6.87
CA GLY A 103 1.40 20.00 -6.67
C GLY A 103 0.98 18.70 -5.98
N HIS A 104 -0.31 18.48 -5.71
CA HIS A 104 -0.80 17.29 -4.98
C HIS A 104 -0.81 16.04 -5.87
N ASP A 105 0.37 15.62 -6.27
CA ASP A 105 0.66 14.40 -7.03
C ASP A 105 1.64 13.51 -6.26
N TRP A 106 1.52 12.20 -6.46
CA TRP A 106 2.31 11.22 -5.71
C TRP A 106 2.85 10.14 -6.64
N ALA A 107 4.16 10.00 -6.70
CA ALA A 107 4.83 9.01 -7.55
C ALA A 107 4.43 7.58 -7.15
N ALA A 108 4.41 7.31 -5.85
CA ALA A 108 3.87 6.06 -5.31
C ALA A 108 3.04 6.32 -4.07
N ARG A 109 1.84 5.72 -4.03
CA ARG A 109 1.01 5.66 -2.82
C ARG A 109 0.14 4.42 -2.78
N VAL A 110 -0.18 3.98 -1.58
CA VAL A 110 -1.14 2.93 -1.31
C VAL A 110 -2.29 3.53 -0.52
N MET A 111 -3.52 3.30 -0.98
CA MET A 111 -4.72 3.88 -0.38
C MET A 111 -5.57 2.79 0.27
N ILE A 112 -6.03 3.07 1.47
CA ILE A 112 -6.96 2.25 2.26
C ILE A 112 -8.04 3.13 2.89
N GLY A 113 -9.04 2.51 3.48
CA GLY A 113 -10.05 3.18 4.29
C GLY A 113 -11.47 2.79 3.89
N HIS A 114 -12.42 3.70 4.11
CA HIS A 114 -13.82 3.51 3.77
C HIS A 114 -14.21 4.36 2.56
N GLY A 115 -14.16 3.73 1.36
CA GLY A 115 -14.53 4.36 0.11
C GLY A 115 -16.06 4.32 -0.08
N LYS A 116 -16.69 5.50 -0.17
CA LYS A 116 -18.09 5.70 -0.56
C LYS A 116 -18.19 6.88 -1.52
N LYS A 117 -19.31 7.01 -2.24
CA LYS A 117 -19.57 8.22 -3.05
C LYS A 117 -19.60 9.50 -2.21
N ILE A 118 -20.16 9.40 -1.00
CA ILE A 118 -20.27 10.50 -0.05
C ILE A 118 -19.73 10.03 1.29
N GLY A 119 -18.93 10.85 1.96
CA GLY A 119 -18.38 10.55 3.29
C GLY A 119 -17.26 9.52 3.28
N SER A 120 -16.48 9.44 2.21
CA SER A 120 -15.25 8.64 2.16
C SER A 120 -14.26 9.07 3.25
N LYS A 121 -13.59 8.10 3.86
CA LYS A 121 -12.53 8.26 4.85
C LYS A 121 -11.31 7.50 4.34
N LEU A 122 -10.38 8.21 3.70
CA LEU A 122 -9.28 7.64 2.95
C LEU A 122 -7.95 7.99 3.59
N LEU A 123 -7.08 7.00 3.73
CA LEU A 123 -5.69 7.17 4.13
C LEU A 123 -4.80 6.76 2.97
N SER A 124 -3.94 7.68 2.53
CA SER A 124 -2.89 7.45 1.55
C SER A 124 -1.55 7.31 2.25
N LEU A 125 -0.89 6.18 2.09
CA LEU A 125 0.49 5.94 2.49
C LEU A 125 1.37 6.24 1.30
N SER A 126 2.14 7.33 1.35
CA SER A 126 2.74 7.93 0.16
C SER A 126 4.26 8.05 0.26
N HIS A 127 4.93 7.95 -0.88
CA HIS A 127 6.31 8.40 -1.04
C HIS A 127 6.33 9.90 -1.38
N SER A 128 7.30 10.63 -0.82
CA SER A 128 7.57 12.03 -1.18
C SER A 128 9.07 12.30 -1.16
N SER A 129 9.58 12.94 -2.20
CA SER A 129 10.96 13.48 -2.21
C SER A 129 11.05 14.90 -1.62
N PHE A 130 9.93 15.49 -1.20
CA PHE A 130 9.83 16.89 -0.76
C PHE A 130 9.39 17.04 0.69
N LEU A 131 8.69 16.06 1.23
CA LEU A 131 8.14 16.06 2.59
C LEU A 131 8.83 14.98 3.43
N ASP A 132 8.99 15.25 4.71
CA ASP A 132 9.64 14.32 5.63
C ASP A 132 8.76 13.09 5.92
N GLU A 133 9.42 11.95 6.17
CA GLU A 133 8.75 10.74 6.66
C GLU A 133 8.00 11.05 7.97
N GLY A 134 6.77 10.60 8.09
CA GLY A 134 5.87 10.92 9.20
C GLY A 134 5.01 12.16 8.98
N PHE A 135 5.23 12.94 7.92
CA PHE A 135 4.36 14.08 7.60
C PHE A 135 2.94 13.62 7.31
N LEU A 136 1.98 14.26 7.95
CA LEU A 136 0.54 13.97 7.82
C LEU A 136 -0.22 15.25 7.47
N GLN A 137 -0.98 15.20 6.40
CA GLN A 137 -1.85 16.32 5.99
C GLN A 137 -3.26 15.88 5.62
N GLN A 138 -4.18 16.82 5.65
CA GLN A 138 -5.46 16.67 4.97
C GLN A 138 -5.26 16.95 3.49
N SER A 139 -5.80 16.09 2.62
CA SER A 139 -5.78 16.34 1.18
C SER A 139 -6.41 17.70 0.84
N PRO A 140 -5.76 18.53 0.00
CA PRO A 140 -6.31 19.81 -0.42
C PRO A 140 -7.58 19.67 -1.29
N TRP A 141 -7.89 18.46 -1.74
CA TRP A 141 -9.05 18.17 -2.59
C TRP A 141 -10.27 17.71 -1.81
N THR A 142 -10.09 17.03 -0.69
CA THR A 142 -11.22 16.46 0.07
C THR A 142 -10.93 16.35 1.57
N LYS A 143 -11.90 16.76 2.37
CA LYS A 143 -11.82 16.64 3.83
C LYS A 143 -11.76 15.20 4.33
N GLY A 144 -12.23 14.25 3.54
CA GLY A 144 -12.24 12.82 3.87
C GLY A 144 -10.95 12.08 3.57
N SER A 145 -9.93 12.71 3.04
CA SER A 145 -8.65 12.07 2.75
C SER A 145 -7.50 12.65 3.57
N ARG A 146 -6.60 11.77 3.99
CA ARG A 146 -5.32 12.09 4.64
C ARG A 146 -4.19 11.47 3.85
N ASP A 147 -3.11 12.22 3.68
CA ASP A 147 -1.87 11.76 3.09
C ASP A 147 -0.82 11.66 4.19
N TYR A 148 -0.24 10.48 4.34
CA TYR A 148 0.79 10.19 5.31
C TYR A 148 2.05 9.73 4.57
N VAL A 149 3.15 10.44 4.75
CA VAL A 149 4.42 10.14 4.11
C VAL A 149 5.09 8.98 4.85
N ILE A 150 5.25 7.85 4.18
CA ILE A 150 5.89 6.65 4.73
C ILE A 150 7.34 6.50 4.27
N SER A 151 7.78 7.30 3.31
CA SER A 151 9.17 7.31 2.85
C SER A 151 9.49 8.59 2.10
N ASN A 152 10.72 9.10 2.30
CA ASN A 152 11.34 10.16 1.53
C ASN A 152 12.66 9.72 0.88
N ASP A 153 12.85 8.41 0.70
CA ASP A 153 14.04 7.82 0.11
C ASP A 153 14.18 8.16 -1.37
N LYS A 154 15.34 8.69 -1.76
CA LYS A 154 15.68 9.14 -3.13
C LYS A 154 16.67 8.20 -3.84
N SER A 155 16.97 7.04 -3.28
CA SER A 155 17.98 6.12 -3.81
C SER A 155 17.60 5.50 -5.16
N GLY A 156 16.31 5.44 -5.48
CA GLY A 156 15.82 4.70 -6.64
C GLY A 156 15.83 3.18 -6.47
N GLU A 157 16.10 2.70 -5.27
CA GLU A 157 16.13 1.29 -4.92
C GLU A 157 14.79 0.81 -4.36
N TRP A 158 14.65 -0.51 -4.25
CA TRP A 158 13.50 -1.11 -3.58
C TRP A 158 13.61 -0.95 -2.07
N HIS A 159 12.55 -0.43 -1.44
CA HIS A 159 12.45 -0.36 0.00
C HIS A 159 11.06 -0.72 0.49
N THR A 160 11.02 -1.30 1.68
CA THR A 160 9.80 -1.74 2.34
C THR A 160 9.52 -0.84 3.55
N ARG A 161 8.26 -0.48 3.72
CA ARG A 161 7.74 0.19 4.91
C ARG A 161 6.61 -0.64 5.50
N LYS A 162 6.59 -0.70 6.83
CA LYS A 162 5.56 -1.36 7.62
C LYS A 162 4.89 -0.32 8.49
N VAL A 163 3.57 -0.21 8.39
CA VAL A 163 2.79 0.85 9.04
C VAL A 163 1.63 0.23 9.80
N ASN A 164 1.42 0.62 11.06
CA ASN A 164 0.20 0.30 11.80
C ASN A 164 -0.95 1.16 11.26
N VAL A 165 -1.63 0.63 10.26
CA VAL A 165 -2.69 1.35 9.56
C VAL A 165 -4.01 1.37 10.33
N LYS A 166 -4.23 0.42 11.25
CA LYS A 166 -5.37 0.46 12.17
C LYS A 166 -5.28 1.70 13.03
N GLU A 167 -4.16 1.89 13.73
CA GLU A 167 -3.91 3.06 14.59
C GLU A 167 -4.02 4.38 13.82
N LEU A 168 -3.44 4.45 12.62
CA LEU A 168 -3.52 5.66 11.80
C LEU A 168 -4.95 5.97 11.35
N LEU A 169 -5.74 4.99 10.96
CA LEU A 169 -7.15 5.17 10.59
C LEU A 169 -8.01 5.58 11.78
N GLU A 170 -7.78 5.01 12.96
CA GLU A 170 -8.43 5.41 14.19
C GLU A 170 -8.11 6.86 14.54
N LYS A 171 -6.83 7.23 14.55
CA LYS A 171 -6.35 8.58 14.85
C LYS A 171 -6.86 9.63 13.87
N THR A 172 -6.88 9.32 12.57
CA THR A 172 -7.14 10.32 11.52
C THR A 172 -8.61 10.40 11.11
N HIS A 173 -9.35 9.29 11.23
CA HIS A 173 -10.70 9.15 10.69
C HIS A 173 -11.72 8.59 11.68
N ASN A 174 -11.28 8.14 12.85
CA ASN A 174 -12.11 7.44 13.83
C ASN A 174 -12.84 6.23 13.20
N ILE A 175 -12.09 5.39 12.50
CA ILE A 175 -12.51 4.09 11.96
C ILE A 175 -11.40 3.06 12.17
N SER A 176 -11.77 1.79 12.42
CA SER A 176 -10.88 0.65 12.61
C SER A 176 -10.98 -0.41 11.51
N PHE A 177 -11.50 -0.04 10.34
CA PHE A 177 -11.68 -0.97 9.22
C PHE A 177 -11.36 -0.33 7.88
N THR A 178 -11.09 -1.18 6.88
CA THR A 178 -10.96 -0.78 5.48
C THR A 178 -11.84 -1.65 4.60
N ASN A 179 -12.40 -1.10 3.52
CA ASN A 179 -13.18 -1.85 2.53
C ASN A 179 -12.49 -1.93 1.16
N PHE A 180 -11.27 -1.43 1.05
CA PHE A 180 -10.45 -1.57 -0.14
C PHE A 180 -8.97 -1.40 0.16
N LEU A 181 -8.14 -1.91 -0.75
CA LEU A 181 -6.70 -1.66 -0.83
C LEU A 181 -6.36 -1.35 -2.29
N ALA A 182 -5.68 -0.24 -2.55
CA ALA A 182 -5.35 0.18 -3.91
C ALA A 182 -3.99 0.86 -4.00
N VAL A 183 -3.29 0.64 -5.11
CA VAL A 183 -2.08 1.40 -5.48
C VAL A 183 -2.45 2.53 -6.42
N PHE A 184 -1.80 3.66 -6.24
CA PHE A 184 -1.94 4.83 -7.11
C PHE A 184 -0.57 5.43 -7.44
N SER A 185 -0.44 5.88 -8.67
CA SER A 185 0.61 6.79 -9.13
C SER A 185 -0.08 7.86 -9.97
N ASP A 186 0.00 9.09 -9.56
CA ASP A 186 -0.68 10.19 -10.23
C ASP A 186 0.22 11.39 -10.43
N SER A 187 -0.01 12.10 -11.53
CA SER A 187 0.75 13.25 -11.98
C SER A 187 -0.14 14.25 -12.75
N ASN A 188 -1.43 14.21 -12.45
CA ASN A 188 -2.41 14.99 -13.22
C ASN A 188 -2.41 16.48 -12.87
N ASN A 189 -1.87 16.87 -11.75
CA ASN A 189 -1.77 18.27 -11.35
C ASN A 189 -0.48 18.89 -11.93
N SER A 190 0.67 18.31 -11.63
CA SER A 190 1.99 18.78 -12.09
C SER A 190 2.25 18.56 -13.59
N LYS A 191 1.49 17.65 -14.25
CA LYS A 191 1.68 17.24 -15.66
C LYS A 191 3.03 16.58 -15.96
N GLN A 192 3.79 16.22 -14.92
CA GLN A 192 5.08 15.56 -15.07
C GLN A 192 4.88 14.07 -15.32
N LYS A 193 5.84 13.44 -15.99
CA LYS A 193 5.89 11.99 -16.11
C LYS A 193 6.63 11.39 -14.94
N ILE A 194 6.03 10.38 -14.30
CA ILE A 194 6.69 9.61 -13.21
C ILE A 194 6.63 8.12 -13.50
N ILE A 195 7.57 7.39 -12.91
CA ILE A 195 7.66 5.93 -13.00
C ILE A 195 7.91 5.36 -11.62
N ALA A 196 7.00 4.52 -11.17
CA ALA A 196 7.10 3.81 -9.88
C ALA A 196 6.85 2.32 -10.06
N TYR A 197 7.32 1.55 -9.10
CA TYR A 197 7.10 0.10 -9.04
C TYR A 197 6.60 -0.28 -7.66
N TYR A 198 5.79 -1.34 -7.61
CA TYR A 198 5.23 -1.91 -6.39
C TYR A 198 5.41 -3.41 -6.38
N ARG A 199 5.66 -3.98 -5.18
CA ARG A 199 5.58 -5.41 -4.88
C ARG A 199 5.22 -5.60 -3.41
N ASP A 200 4.90 -6.81 -3.00
CA ASP A 200 4.73 -7.17 -1.59
C ASP A 200 3.88 -6.15 -0.79
N ILE A 201 2.67 -5.90 -1.29
CA ILE A 201 1.68 -5.09 -0.58
C ILE A 201 0.72 -6.04 0.13
N TYR A 202 0.82 -6.12 1.46
CA TYR A 202 0.07 -7.09 2.25
C TYR A 202 -0.16 -6.62 3.68
N PHE A 203 -1.27 -7.07 4.26
CA PHE A 203 -1.55 -6.92 5.68
C PHE A 203 -0.92 -8.05 6.48
N SER A 204 -0.47 -7.76 7.69
CA SER A 204 0.10 -8.74 8.63
C SER A 204 -0.30 -8.43 10.07
N ASP A 205 -0.16 -9.45 10.94
CA ASP A 205 -0.43 -9.39 12.38
C ASP A 205 0.75 -8.82 13.20
N ASN A 206 1.95 -8.83 12.64
CA ASN A 206 3.18 -8.37 13.27
C ASN A 206 4.10 -7.68 12.26
#